data_df28305ae6824b8b0661d443862469f9
#
_entry.id   df28305ae6824b8b0661d443862469f9
#
_cell.length_a   1.000
_cell.length_b   1.000
_cell.length_c   1.000
_cell.angle_alpha   90.00
_cell.angle_beta   90.00
_cell.angle_gamma   90.00
#
_symmetry.space_group_name_H-M   'P 1'
#
loop_
_entity.id
_entity.type
_entity.pdbx_description
1 polymer ?
#
loop_
_entity_poly.entity_id
_entity_poly.type
_entity_poly.pdbx_seq_one_letter_code
_entity_poly.pdbx_strand_id
1 'polypeptide(L)'
;ENLSEIDWVQSLCPDTRFYGEAYDRVGLFGGACPTIMAHCVWSGPEERALLKENGVFIAHCPQSNMNVSSGIAPIKQYLREGQRVGLGSDVAGGAHLSIFRAMTDAIQCSKLRWRLVDQDTPALTLPEALYMATKGGGAFFGQVGSFEPGYACDAVVERFVYLSDGQPFAKYAVGRRLF
;
A
#
# COMPACT_ATOMS: atom_id res chain seq x y z
N GLU A 1 5.62 18.50 -5.35
CA GLU A 1 4.34 18.61 -4.63
C GLU A 1 3.34 19.37 -5.49
N ASN A 2 2.10 18.92 -5.49
CA ASN A 2 1.06 19.49 -6.33
C ASN A 2 0.39 20.68 -5.63
N LEU A 3 1.08 21.82 -5.57
CA LEU A 3 0.58 23.03 -4.93
C LEU A 3 -0.75 23.49 -5.53
N SER A 4 -0.93 23.32 -6.85
CA SER A 4 -2.17 23.70 -7.53
C SER A 4 -3.38 22.86 -7.09
N GLU A 5 -3.18 21.58 -6.77
CA GLU A 5 -4.23 20.72 -6.21
C GLU A 5 -4.57 21.12 -4.78
N ILE A 6 -3.55 21.40 -3.95
CA ILE A 6 -3.75 21.88 -2.57
C ILE A 6 -4.56 23.17 -2.59
N ASP A 7 -4.17 24.15 -3.39
CA ASP A 7 -4.84 25.44 -3.52
C ASP A 7 -6.30 25.26 -3.99
N TRP A 8 -6.53 24.35 -4.94
CA TRP A 8 -7.85 24.05 -5.45
C TRP A 8 -8.74 23.39 -4.36
N VAL A 9 -8.24 22.36 -3.68
CA VAL A 9 -8.98 21.68 -2.59
C VAL A 9 -9.28 22.67 -1.48
N GLN A 10 -8.32 23.50 -1.06
CA GLN A 10 -8.53 24.53 -0.05
C GLN A 10 -9.53 25.61 -0.48
N SER A 11 -9.59 25.94 -1.77
CA SER A 11 -10.60 26.87 -2.29
C SER A 11 -12.03 26.34 -2.18
N LEU A 12 -12.21 25.04 -2.33
CA LEU A 12 -13.51 24.36 -2.20
C LEU A 12 -13.87 24.05 -0.75
N CYS A 13 -12.88 23.73 0.07
CA CYS A 13 -13.04 23.29 1.46
C CYS A 13 -12.05 24.04 2.38
N PRO A 14 -12.21 25.38 2.58
CA PRO A 14 -11.20 26.22 3.24
C PRO A 14 -10.97 25.89 4.71
N ASP A 15 -11.95 25.27 5.39
CA ASP A 15 -11.88 24.96 6.81
C ASP A 15 -11.37 23.53 7.09
N THR A 16 -10.92 22.79 6.07
CA THR A 16 -10.38 21.44 6.24
C THR A 16 -8.92 21.48 6.66
N ARG A 17 -8.55 20.57 7.56
CA ARG A 17 -7.21 20.51 8.16
C ARG A 17 -6.29 19.52 7.46
N PHE A 18 -6.88 18.55 6.74
CA PHE A 18 -6.15 17.52 6.02
C PHE A 18 -6.96 17.00 4.82
N TYR A 19 -6.30 16.30 3.93
CA TYR A 19 -6.84 15.92 2.62
C TYR A 19 -8.11 15.06 2.71
N GLY A 20 -8.09 14.00 3.55
CA GLY A 20 -9.24 13.11 3.73
C GLY A 20 -10.50 13.83 4.25
N GLU A 21 -10.35 14.85 5.08
CA GLU A 21 -11.49 15.63 5.60
C GLU A 21 -12.25 16.38 4.49
N ALA A 22 -11.55 16.85 3.46
CA ALA A 22 -12.19 17.52 2.34
C ALA A 22 -13.10 16.56 1.55
N TYR A 23 -12.61 15.33 1.30
CA TYR A 23 -13.41 14.31 0.61
C TYR A 23 -14.54 13.75 1.48
N ASP A 24 -14.34 13.64 2.79
CA ASP A 24 -15.37 13.22 3.73
C ASP A 24 -16.56 14.19 3.74
N ARG A 25 -16.30 15.49 3.75
CA ARG A 25 -17.34 16.53 3.70
C ARG A 25 -18.25 16.45 2.48
N VAL A 26 -17.73 15.98 1.36
CA VAL A 26 -18.53 15.81 0.13
C VAL A 26 -19.06 14.39 -0.05
N GLY A 27 -18.91 13.53 0.96
CA GLY A 27 -19.43 12.17 0.96
C GLY A 27 -18.69 11.21 0.04
N LEU A 28 -17.42 11.48 -0.29
CA LEU A 28 -16.58 10.68 -1.19
C LEU A 28 -15.46 9.92 -0.46
N PHE A 29 -15.57 9.79 0.87
CA PHE A 29 -14.50 9.18 1.67
C PHE A 29 -15.01 7.95 2.45
N GLY A 30 -15.16 6.84 1.76
CA GLY A 30 -15.67 5.59 2.35
C GLY A 30 -17.20 5.51 2.39
N GLY A 31 -17.74 4.81 3.37
CA GLY A 31 -19.17 4.62 3.52
C GLY A 31 -19.75 3.60 2.54
N ALA A 32 -20.81 3.96 1.80
CA ALA A 32 -21.49 3.07 0.87
C ALA A 32 -20.64 2.69 -0.36
N CYS A 33 -19.66 3.54 -0.72
CA CYS A 33 -18.73 3.26 -1.81
C CYS A 33 -17.34 3.01 -1.25
N PRO A 34 -16.76 1.81 -1.43
CA PRO A 34 -15.39 1.54 -1.03
C PRO A 34 -14.42 2.55 -1.66
N THR A 35 -13.55 3.12 -0.84
CA THR A 35 -12.61 4.16 -1.24
C THR A 35 -11.19 3.70 -1.01
N ILE A 36 -10.29 4.02 -1.96
CA ILE A 36 -8.85 3.84 -1.82
C ILE A 36 -8.20 5.22 -1.78
N MET A 37 -7.36 5.45 -0.76
CA MET A 37 -6.47 6.59 -0.69
C MET A 37 -5.04 6.13 -0.92
N ALA A 38 -4.40 6.63 -1.96
CA ALA A 38 -3.02 6.24 -2.28
C ALA A 38 -2.01 6.98 -1.40
N HIS A 39 -0.83 6.37 -1.26
CA HIS A 39 0.36 6.92 -0.62
C HIS A 39 0.27 7.10 0.90
N CYS A 40 -0.57 7.99 1.41
CA CYS A 40 -0.75 8.30 2.85
C CYS A 40 0.58 8.48 3.60
N VAL A 41 1.54 9.20 2.99
CA VAL A 41 2.90 9.35 3.54
C VAL A 41 2.88 10.21 4.80
N TRP A 42 2.06 11.26 4.80
CA TRP A 42 2.00 12.30 5.82
C TRP A 42 0.69 12.33 6.62
N SER A 43 -0.13 11.29 6.54
CA SER A 43 -1.40 11.24 7.25
C SER A 43 -1.20 11.30 8.76
N GLY A 44 -1.68 12.38 9.36
CA GLY A 44 -1.63 12.62 10.80
C GLY A 44 -2.60 11.71 11.58
N PRO A 45 -2.57 11.73 12.92
CA PRO A 45 -3.42 10.88 13.75
C PRO A 45 -4.92 11.04 13.47
N GLU A 46 -5.37 12.27 13.24
CA GLU A 46 -6.78 12.56 12.97
C GLU A 46 -7.24 12.00 11.62
N GLU A 47 -6.44 12.18 10.56
CA GLU A 47 -6.72 11.60 9.26
C GLU A 47 -6.71 10.07 9.30
N ARG A 48 -5.77 9.46 10.03
CA ARG A 48 -5.75 8.00 10.22
C ARG A 48 -6.98 7.48 10.96
N ALA A 49 -7.48 8.22 11.94
CA ALA A 49 -8.73 7.88 12.62
C ALA A 49 -9.91 7.92 11.64
N LEU A 50 -10.00 8.97 10.82
CA LEU A 50 -11.03 9.14 9.80
C LEU A 50 -10.97 8.04 8.72
N LEU A 51 -9.76 7.69 8.24
CA LEU A 51 -9.54 6.56 7.31
C LEU A 51 -10.11 5.25 7.86
N LYS A 52 -9.84 4.98 9.14
CA LYS A 52 -10.28 3.75 9.80
C LYS A 52 -11.79 3.74 10.01
N GLU A 53 -12.36 4.82 10.50
CA GLU A 53 -13.79 4.97 10.76
C GLU A 53 -14.62 4.79 9.49
N ASN A 54 -14.20 5.39 8.40
CA ASN A 54 -14.86 5.29 7.10
C ASN A 54 -14.50 4.02 6.30
N GLY A 55 -13.64 3.16 6.84
CA GLY A 55 -13.23 1.92 6.20
C GLY A 55 -12.45 2.10 4.90
N VAL A 56 -11.77 3.24 4.76
CA VAL A 56 -10.96 3.57 3.59
C VAL A 56 -9.73 2.67 3.52
N PHE A 57 -9.41 2.19 2.33
CA PHE A 57 -8.21 1.41 2.06
C PHE A 57 -7.04 2.32 1.69
N ILE A 58 -5.86 1.97 2.15
CA ILE A 58 -4.61 2.65 1.80
C ILE A 58 -3.89 1.83 0.72
N ALA A 59 -3.59 2.46 -0.41
CA ALA A 59 -2.69 1.88 -1.41
C ALA A 59 -1.26 2.37 -1.14
N HIS A 60 -0.41 1.51 -0.59
CA HIS A 60 0.99 1.82 -0.35
C HIS A 60 1.81 1.60 -1.62
N CYS A 61 2.36 2.69 -2.17
CA CYS A 61 3.14 2.72 -3.41
C CYS A 61 4.59 3.12 -3.11
N PRO A 62 5.42 2.22 -2.51
CA PRO A 62 6.72 2.60 -1.96
C PRO A 62 7.67 3.16 -3.01
N GLN A 63 7.71 2.57 -4.21
CA GLN A 63 8.62 3.00 -5.26
C GLN A 63 8.24 4.38 -5.83
N SER A 64 6.96 4.63 -6.07
CA SER A 64 6.49 5.94 -6.49
C SER A 64 6.85 7.01 -5.45
N ASN A 65 6.59 6.73 -4.17
CA ASN A 65 6.94 7.66 -3.09
C ASN A 65 8.44 8.02 -3.09
N MET A 66 9.31 7.05 -3.37
CA MET A 66 10.75 7.30 -3.51
C MET A 66 11.08 8.12 -4.76
N ASN A 67 10.51 7.76 -5.90
CA ASN A 67 10.80 8.41 -7.17
C ASN A 67 10.44 9.90 -7.17
N VAL A 68 9.29 10.24 -6.57
CA VAL A 68 8.84 11.64 -6.49
C VAL A 68 9.28 12.33 -5.19
N SER A 69 10.12 11.67 -4.38
CA SER A 69 10.66 12.20 -3.13
C SER A 69 9.61 12.64 -2.11
N SER A 70 8.44 12.00 -2.09
CA SER A 70 7.35 12.35 -1.17
C SER A 70 7.58 11.82 0.26
N GLY A 71 8.53 10.91 0.46
CA GLY A 71 8.90 10.41 1.77
C GLY A 71 8.60 8.91 1.99
N ILE A 72 8.64 8.47 3.25
CA ILE A 72 8.43 7.07 3.64
C ILE A 72 7.19 6.95 4.52
N ALA A 73 6.13 6.35 3.99
CA ALA A 73 4.88 6.14 4.72
C ALA A 73 5.09 5.23 5.95
N PRO A 74 4.44 5.52 7.10
CA PRO A 74 4.58 4.75 8.34
C PRO A 74 3.72 3.48 8.34
N ILE A 75 3.90 2.62 7.34
CA ILE A 75 3.02 1.47 7.05
C ILE A 75 2.97 0.46 8.21
N LYS A 76 4.08 0.23 8.89
CA LYS A 76 4.09 -0.65 10.07
C LYS A 76 3.18 -0.12 11.18
N GLN A 77 3.15 1.19 11.38
CA GLN A 77 2.24 1.83 12.31
C GLN A 77 0.78 1.66 11.85
N TYR A 78 0.51 1.86 10.56
CA TYR A 78 -0.84 1.70 10.00
C TYR A 78 -1.39 0.27 10.21
N LEU A 79 -0.57 -0.75 9.98
CA LEU A 79 -0.95 -2.14 10.25
C LEU A 79 -1.23 -2.38 11.74
N ARG A 80 -0.42 -1.82 12.65
CA ARG A 80 -0.65 -1.90 14.10
C ARG A 80 -1.94 -1.21 14.54
N GLU A 81 -2.28 -0.11 13.90
CA GLU A 81 -3.53 0.63 14.15
C GLU A 81 -4.76 -0.07 13.53
N GLY A 82 -4.56 -1.15 12.77
CA GLY A 82 -5.61 -1.89 12.10
C GLY A 82 -6.17 -1.18 10.88
N GLN A 83 -5.38 -0.34 10.22
CA GLN A 83 -5.71 0.24 8.92
C GLN A 83 -5.76 -0.84 7.84
N ARG A 84 -6.58 -0.64 6.83
CA ARG A 84 -6.68 -1.51 5.66
C ARG A 84 -5.64 -1.09 4.62
N VAL A 85 -4.60 -1.90 4.44
CA VAL A 85 -3.46 -1.56 3.58
C VAL A 85 -3.24 -2.63 2.53
N GLY A 86 -3.15 -2.21 1.28
CA GLY A 86 -2.68 -3.01 0.15
C GLY A 86 -1.44 -2.40 -0.49
N LEU A 87 -0.73 -3.17 -1.32
CA LEU A 87 0.39 -2.69 -2.11
C LEU A 87 -0.05 -2.25 -3.49
N GLY A 88 0.50 -1.14 -3.98
CA GLY A 88 0.35 -0.64 -5.33
C GLY A 88 1.68 -0.46 -6.04
N SER A 89 1.68 -0.60 -7.36
CA SER A 89 2.84 -0.31 -8.22
C SER A 89 2.93 1.16 -8.60
N ASP A 90 1.77 1.79 -8.76
CA ASP A 90 1.64 3.18 -9.22
C ASP A 90 2.48 3.48 -10.48
N VAL A 91 2.42 2.59 -11.47
CA VAL A 91 3.08 2.81 -12.76
C VAL A 91 2.32 3.94 -13.52
N ALA A 92 3.00 5.04 -13.93
CA ALA A 92 4.44 5.28 -14.10
C ALA A 92 5.11 6.16 -13.01
N GLY A 93 4.48 6.47 -11.88
CA GLY A 93 5.18 7.01 -10.71
C GLY A 93 6.16 5.97 -10.15
N GLY A 94 5.73 4.70 -10.06
CA GLY A 94 6.59 3.54 -9.87
C GLY A 94 7.08 2.96 -11.20
N ALA A 95 8.31 2.41 -11.22
CA ALA A 95 8.96 1.91 -12.44
C ALA A 95 8.58 0.47 -12.82
N HIS A 96 7.83 -0.27 -11.97
CA HIS A 96 7.56 -1.70 -12.15
C HIS A 96 6.10 -2.05 -11.85
N LEU A 97 5.52 -2.96 -12.64
CA LEU A 97 4.20 -3.55 -12.37
C LEU A 97 4.23 -4.68 -11.33
N SER A 98 5.43 -5.17 -10.97
CA SER A 98 5.58 -6.33 -10.10
C SER A 98 5.25 -6.00 -8.65
N ILE A 99 4.22 -6.63 -8.11
CA ILE A 99 3.87 -6.53 -6.67
C ILE A 99 4.93 -7.20 -5.79
N PHE A 100 5.64 -8.24 -6.26
CA PHE A 100 6.82 -8.80 -5.54
C PHE A 100 7.92 -7.76 -5.37
N ARG A 101 8.14 -6.92 -6.38
CA ARG A 101 9.06 -5.79 -6.26
C ARG A 101 8.54 -4.76 -5.26
N ALA A 102 7.27 -4.43 -5.30
CA ALA A 102 6.66 -3.51 -4.34
C ALA A 102 6.78 -4.03 -2.89
N MET A 103 6.67 -5.36 -2.65
CA MET A 103 6.95 -5.96 -1.34
C MET A 103 8.39 -5.69 -0.88
N THR A 104 9.36 -5.89 -1.78
CA THR A 104 10.77 -5.64 -1.49
C THR A 104 11.01 -4.17 -1.15
N ASP A 105 10.48 -3.28 -1.97
CA ASP A 105 10.61 -1.83 -1.79
C ASP A 105 9.94 -1.37 -0.48
N ALA A 106 8.76 -1.89 -0.14
CA ALA A 106 8.07 -1.62 1.11
C ALA A 106 8.91 -2.01 2.34
N ILE A 107 9.50 -3.21 2.32
CA ILE A 107 10.36 -3.68 3.42
C ILE A 107 11.62 -2.82 3.52
N GLN A 108 12.28 -2.50 2.41
CA GLN A 108 13.49 -1.67 2.40
C GLN A 108 13.20 -0.25 2.91
N CYS A 109 12.15 0.40 2.42
CA CYS A 109 11.71 1.70 2.90
C CYS A 109 11.38 1.67 4.39
N SER A 110 10.69 0.64 4.84
CA SER A 110 10.35 0.47 6.26
C SER A 110 11.60 0.32 7.15
N LYS A 111 12.66 -0.36 6.69
CA LYS A 111 13.95 -0.44 7.38
C LYS A 111 14.63 0.92 7.47
N LEU A 112 14.60 1.71 6.39
CA LEU A 112 15.12 3.07 6.40
C LEU A 112 14.35 3.96 7.37
N ARG A 113 13.02 3.89 7.35
CA ARG A 113 12.18 4.63 8.30
C ARG A 113 12.51 4.25 9.74
N TRP A 114 12.57 2.96 10.05
CA TRP A 114 12.97 2.47 11.37
C TRP A 114 14.33 3.01 11.80
N ARG A 115 15.32 3.00 10.90
CA ARG A 115 16.68 3.43 11.25
C ARG A 115 16.84 4.94 11.39
N LEU A 116 16.12 5.72 10.58
CA LEU A 116 16.38 7.15 10.40
C LEU A 116 15.32 8.07 11.01
N VAL A 117 14.08 7.57 11.17
CA VAL A 117 12.92 8.40 11.54
C VAL A 117 12.28 7.97 12.86
N ASP A 118 12.00 6.67 13.01
CA ASP A 118 11.22 6.14 14.14
C ASP A 118 11.77 4.75 14.53
N GLN A 119 12.63 4.74 15.55
CA GLN A 119 13.26 3.50 16.04
C GLN A 119 12.37 2.66 16.96
N ASP A 120 11.25 3.21 17.43
CA ASP A 120 10.29 2.52 18.29
C ASP A 120 9.34 1.62 17.48
N THR A 121 9.17 1.92 16.20
CA THR A 121 8.34 1.14 15.29
C THR A 121 9.22 0.27 14.39
N PRO A 122 9.31 -1.07 14.65
CA PRO A 122 10.19 -1.95 13.87
C PRO A 122 9.78 -2.01 12.40
N ALA A 123 10.74 -2.41 11.56
CA ALA A 123 10.51 -2.55 10.12
C ALA A 123 9.44 -3.62 9.80
N LEU A 124 8.87 -3.52 8.61
CA LEU A 124 7.96 -4.53 8.04
C LEU A 124 8.67 -5.87 7.90
N THR A 125 7.93 -6.93 8.20
CA THR A 125 8.33 -8.32 7.96
C THR A 125 7.84 -8.82 6.60
N LEU A 126 8.44 -9.89 6.10
CA LEU A 126 7.98 -10.54 4.86
C LEU A 126 6.51 -11.01 4.93
N PRO A 127 6.03 -11.66 6.02
CA PRO A 127 4.61 -12.00 6.13
C PRO A 127 3.67 -10.80 6.07
N GLU A 128 4.03 -9.67 6.65
CA GLU A 128 3.22 -8.45 6.57
C GLU A 128 3.18 -7.87 5.15
N ALA A 129 4.33 -7.85 4.47
CA ALA A 129 4.39 -7.42 3.07
C ALA A 129 3.57 -8.37 2.16
N LEU A 130 3.64 -9.68 2.39
CA LEU A 130 2.84 -10.67 1.67
C LEU A 130 1.34 -10.49 1.95
N TYR A 131 0.95 -10.25 3.20
CA TYR A 131 -0.43 -9.94 3.56
C TYR A 131 -0.97 -8.74 2.79
N MET A 132 -0.23 -7.64 2.73
CA MET A 132 -0.61 -6.45 1.97
C MET A 132 -0.70 -6.72 0.46
N ALA A 133 0.17 -7.59 -0.06
CA ALA A 133 0.20 -7.98 -1.48
C ALA A 133 -0.92 -8.94 -1.88
N THR A 134 -1.59 -9.58 -0.92
CA THR A 134 -2.59 -10.64 -1.13
C THR A 134 -3.89 -10.33 -0.41
N LYS A 135 -4.14 -10.94 0.73
CA LYS A 135 -5.39 -10.85 1.48
C LYS A 135 -5.73 -9.41 1.91
N GLY A 136 -4.74 -8.62 2.32
CA GLY A 136 -4.94 -7.24 2.74
C GLY A 136 -5.43 -6.34 1.60
N GLY A 137 -4.76 -6.37 0.45
CA GLY A 137 -5.19 -5.65 -0.74
C GLY A 137 -6.46 -6.24 -1.38
N GLY A 138 -6.55 -7.58 -1.40
CA GLY A 138 -7.71 -8.31 -1.93
C GLY A 138 -9.00 -8.00 -1.19
N ALA A 139 -8.95 -7.69 0.10
CA ALA A 139 -10.11 -7.36 0.92
C ALA A 139 -10.92 -6.15 0.38
N PHE A 140 -10.34 -5.31 -0.45
CA PHE A 140 -11.07 -4.25 -1.16
C PHE A 140 -12.11 -4.82 -2.15
N PHE A 141 -11.77 -5.93 -2.77
CA PHE A 141 -12.62 -6.61 -3.75
C PHE A 141 -13.51 -7.71 -3.13
N GLY A 142 -13.46 -7.89 -1.81
CA GLY A 142 -14.20 -8.91 -1.09
C GLY A 142 -13.33 -10.10 -0.66
N GLN A 143 -13.79 -11.33 -0.90
CA GLN A 143 -13.06 -12.55 -0.54
C GLN A 143 -12.05 -12.94 -1.65
N VAL A 144 -10.97 -12.17 -1.75
CA VAL A 144 -9.89 -12.32 -2.75
C VAL A 144 -8.53 -12.30 -2.05
N GLY A 145 -7.54 -12.96 -2.62
CA GLY A 145 -6.14 -12.94 -2.17
C GLY A 145 -5.83 -13.92 -1.02
N SER A 146 -6.65 -14.96 -0.83
CA SER A 146 -6.41 -16.04 0.12
C SER A 146 -6.85 -17.38 -0.47
N PHE A 147 -6.28 -18.48 0.07
CA PHE A 147 -6.71 -19.86 -0.20
C PHE A 147 -7.69 -20.42 0.84
N GLU A 148 -8.24 -19.56 1.69
CA GLU A 148 -9.24 -19.96 2.67
C GLU A 148 -10.56 -20.38 1.99
N PRO A 149 -11.34 -21.29 2.59
CA PRO A 149 -12.66 -21.66 2.05
C PRO A 149 -13.55 -20.41 1.86
N GLY A 150 -14.17 -20.32 0.69
CA GLY A 150 -15.05 -19.20 0.31
C GLY A 150 -14.35 -18.04 -0.42
N TYR A 151 -13.03 -18.07 -0.51
CA TYR A 151 -12.28 -17.08 -1.31
C TYR A 151 -12.27 -17.44 -2.80
N ALA A 152 -12.31 -16.43 -3.66
CA ALA A 152 -12.06 -16.60 -5.08
C ALA A 152 -10.60 -17.06 -5.29
N CYS A 153 -10.41 -18.07 -6.15
CA CYS A 153 -9.08 -18.62 -6.41
C CYS A 153 -8.30 -17.76 -7.39
N ASP A 154 -7.52 -16.82 -6.86
CA ASP A 154 -6.50 -16.10 -7.62
C ASP A 154 -5.13 -16.60 -7.19
N ALA A 155 -4.40 -17.23 -8.10
CA ALA A 155 -3.14 -17.87 -7.78
C ALA A 155 -2.06 -17.55 -8.81
N VAL A 156 -0.82 -17.41 -8.33
CA VAL A 156 0.38 -17.31 -9.13
C VAL A 156 1.25 -18.53 -8.85
N VAL A 157 1.70 -19.21 -9.89
CA VAL A 157 2.65 -20.31 -9.79
C VAL A 157 4.03 -19.80 -10.16
N GLU A 158 4.94 -19.81 -9.20
CA GLU A 158 6.34 -19.41 -9.37
C GLU A 158 7.20 -20.65 -9.53
N ARG A 159 8.06 -20.67 -10.55
CA ARG A 159 9.08 -21.71 -10.73
C ARG A 159 10.47 -21.13 -10.50
N PHE A 160 11.12 -21.62 -9.46
CA PHE A 160 12.53 -21.32 -9.22
C PHE A 160 13.41 -22.27 -10.03
N VAL A 161 14.36 -21.71 -10.79
CA VAL A 161 15.38 -22.49 -11.51
C VAL A 161 16.69 -22.32 -10.76
N TYR A 162 17.29 -23.46 -10.36
CA TYR A 162 18.60 -23.47 -9.74
C TYR A 162 19.65 -23.76 -10.81
N LEU A 163 20.81 -23.12 -10.72
CA LEU A 163 21.97 -23.52 -11.51
C LEU A 163 22.52 -24.85 -11.00
N SER A 164 23.27 -25.55 -11.85
CA SER A 164 23.85 -26.86 -11.55
C SER A 164 24.83 -26.87 -10.35
N ASP A 165 25.25 -25.69 -9.89
CA ASP A 165 26.11 -25.50 -8.72
C ASP A 165 25.27 -25.29 -7.39
N GLY A 166 23.96 -25.46 -7.45
CA GLY A 166 23.10 -25.31 -6.30
C GLY A 166 22.79 -23.85 -5.88
N GLN A 167 23.29 -22.88 -6.62
CA GLN A 167 22.98 -21.48 -6.35
C GLN A 167 21.59 -21.12 -6.93
N PRO A 168 20.72 -20.49 -6.12
CA PRO A 168 19.42 -20.02 -6.62
C PRO A 168 19.64 -18.86 -7.59
N PHE A 169 19.35 -19.06 -8.85
CA PHE A 169 19.32 -17.97 -9.82
C PHE A 169 17.88 -17.52 -10.00
N ALA A 170 17.54 -16.40 -9.40
CA ALA A 170 16.27 -15.72 -9.64
C ALA A 170 16.26 -15.12 -11.05
N LYS A 171 16.11 -15.94 -12.08
CA LYS A 171 15.82 -15.49 -13.43
C LYS A 171 14.42 -15.97 -13.82
N TYR A 172 13.53 -15.00 -13.95
CA TYR A 172 12.18 -15.10 -14.53
C TYR A 172 11.16 -15.91 -13.72
N ALA A 173 10.41 -15.18 -12.90
CA ALA A 173 9.06 -15.60 -12.54
C ALA A 173 8.21 -15.61 -13.81
N VAL A 174 7.86 -16.78 -14.32
CA VAL A 174 6.85 -16.92 -15.36
C VAL A 174 5.54 -17.15 -14.65
N GLY A 175 4.80 -16.06 -14.35
CA GLY A 175 3.45 -16.15 -13.85
C GLY A 175 2.56 -16.74 -14.95
N ARG A 176 1.96 -17.90 -14.72
CA ARG A 176 0.80 -18.36 -15.46
C ARG A 176 -0.43 -18.15 -14.60
N ARG A 177 -1.37 -17.33 -15.06
CA ARG A 177 -2.72 -17.31 -14.51
C ARG A 177 -3.35 -18.66 -14.80
N LEU A 178 -3.76 -19.38 -13.77
CA LEU A 178 -4.64 -20.52 -13.90
C LEU A 178 -6.06 -19.96 -13.70
N PHE A 179 -6.86 -20.06 -14.73
CA PHE A 179 -8.28 -19.74 -14.68
C PHE A 179 -9.05 -20.87 -14.03
#